data_142acf609d37704a795bebd3fbc9b6d1
#
_entry.id   142acf609d37704a795bebd3fbc9b6d1
#
_cell.length_a   1.000
_cell.length_b   1.000
_cell.length_c   1.000
_cell.angle_alpha   90.00
_cell.angle_beta   90.00
_cell.angle_gamma   90.00
#
_symmetry.space_group_name_H-M   'P 1'
#
loop_
_entity.id
_entity.type
_entity.pdbx_description
1 polymer ?
#
loop_
_entity_poly.entity_id
_entity_poly.type
_entity_poly.pdbx_seq_one_letter_code
_entity_poly.pdbx_strand_id
1 'polypeptide(L)'
;MLLKNKLWPEVGSGIDYSLLQDEWIPAPWINLGDWSVTEDYRQACHQLAFKLGDCLELKADDRLLELACGYGAGLRLWSESFEVQHCDALEYRRECHDFIESDPPSNLDELIKMRAEDFFSSVLSGECMGKAGYDAIVCVDAAYHFDSLRDFLKASRILLKPGGRIGFHLFCLNSQKPLAGWLRKLFELAEVDSREFRNEEDLIREAQEEEFEKVEVVDMTVQVLGGFASFVKRRSVQLGFREKLKPAWWKIRATAWLGNKVLREGWLKYVMVKASAR
;
A
#
# COMPACT_ATOMS: atom_id res chain seq x y z
N MET A 1 -17.05 -12.03 15.64
CA MET A 1 -15.58 -12.09 15.75
C MET A 1 -14.98 -13.51 15.72
N LEU A 2 -15.73 -14.56 15.44
CA LEU A 2 -15.27 -15.97 15.56
C LEU A 2 -15.30 -16.79 14.27
N LEU A 3 -15.49 -16.17 13.09
CA LEU A 3 -15.51 -16.86 11.79
C LEU A 3 -14.38 -16.43 10.82
N LYS A 4 -13.57 -15.40 11.15
CA LYS A 4 -12.48 -14.90 10.30
C LYS A 4 -11.29 -15.88 10.18
N ASN A 5 -11.05 -16.77 11.13
CA ASN A 5 -9.82 -17.58 11.20
C ASN A 5 -9.93 -19.03 10.67
N LYS A 6 -10.99 -19.42 9.98
CA LYS A 6 -11.21 -20.84 9.61
C LYS A 6 -11.19 -21.18 8.13
N LEU A 7 -11.09 -20.21 7.22
CA LEU A 7 -11.13 -20.47 5.77
C LEU A 7 -9.78 -20.41 5.06
N TRP A 8 -8.75 -19.86 5.69
CA TRP A 8 -7.41 -19.78 5.11
C TRP A 8 -6.40 -20.19 6.19
N PRO A 9 -5.61 -21.25 5.98
CA PRO A 9 -4.47 -21.52 6.86
C PRO A 9 -3.52 -20.34 6.78
N GLU A 10 -2.83 -20.05 7.88
CA GLU A 10 -1.84 -18.99 8.08
C GLU A 10 -0.76 -18.94 6.98
N VAL A 11 -1.13 -18.59 5.78
CA VAL A 11 -0.24 -17.97 4.79
C VAL A 11 -0.30 -16.50 5.14
N GLY A 12 0.81 -15.92 5.56
CA GLY A 12 0.88 -14.54 6.01
C GLY A 12 0.03 -13.61 5.15
N SER A 13 -0.62 -12.64 5.76
CA SER A 13 -1.46 -11.65 5.09
C SER A 13 -0.63 -10.99 3.98
N GLY A 14 -0.90 -11.30 2.72
CA GLY A 14 -0.14 -10.74 1.60
C GLY A 14 -0.16 -11.64 0.36
N ILE A 15 0.48 -11.15 -0.69
CA ILE A 15 0.70 -11.86 -1.93
C ILE A 15 1.92 -12.76 -1.77
N ASP A 16 1.82 -14.04 -2.11
CA ASP A 16 2.98 -14.95 -2.19
C ASP A 16 3.82 -14.60 -3.42
N TYR A 17 4.81 -13.74 -3.22
CA TYR A 17 5.69 -13.24 -4.26
C TYR A 17 6.50 -14.37 -4.95
N SER A 18 6.73 -15.50 -4.29
CA SER A 18 7.47 -16.64 -4.87
C SER A 18 6.77 -17.24 -6.09
N LEU A 19 5.45 -17.02 -6.23
CA LEU A 19 4.66 -17.44 -7.38
C LEU A 19 4.64 -16.39 -8.51
N LEU A 20 5.08 -15.16 -8.23
CA LEU A 20 5.03 -14.05 -9.17
C LEU A 20 6.37 -13.76 -9.85
N GLN A 21 7.46 -14.29 -9.33
CA GLN A 21 8.81 -14.11 -9.87
C GLN A 21 9.61 -15.40 -9.79
N ASP A 22 10.62 -15.55 -10.66
CA ASP A 22 11.44 -16.75 -10.75
C ASP A 22 12.78 -16.61 -10.02
N GLU A 23 13.22 -15.38 -9.72
CA GLU A 23 14.50 -15.09 -9.13
C GLU A 23 14.39 -14.67 -7.68
N TRP A 24 15.38 -15.07 -6.87
CA TRP A 24 15.56 -14.53 -5.53
C TRP A 24 15.94 -13.04 -5.60
N ILE A 25 15.37 -12.22 -4.72
CA ILE A 25 15.65 -10.80 -4.61
C ILE A 25 15.96 -10.42 -3.16
N PRO A 26 16.83 -9.39 -2.96
CA PRO A 26 17.21 -8.94 -1.62
C PRO A 26 16.04 -8.49 -0.74
N ALA A 27 15.00 -7.88 -1.32
CA ALA A 27 13.78 -7.50 -0.63
C ALA A 27 12.57 -7.70 -1.56
N PRO A 28 11.68 -8.67 -1.26
CA PRO A 28 10.55 -8.95 -2.11
C PRO A 28 9.50 -7.83 -2.07
N TRP A 29 8.97 -7.50 -3.25
CA TRP A 29 7.81 -6.64 -3.39
C TRP A 29 6.51 -7.42 -3.20
N ILE A 30 5.51 -6.78 -2.60
CA ILE A 30 4.19 -7.38 -2.35
C ILE A 30 3.03 -6.46 -2.75
N ASN A 31 3.27 -5.48 -3.60
CA ASN A 31 2.25 -4.58 -4.13
C ASN A 31 1.72 -5.05 -5.51
N LEU A 32 0.69 -4.38 -6.03
CA LEU A 32 0.03 -4.73 -7.30
C LEU A 32 0.81 -4.27 -8.54
N GLY A 33 1.78 -3.38 -8.38
CA GLY A 33 2.62 -2.86 -9.45
C GLY A 33 1.97 -1.85 -10.38
N ASP A 34 2.80 -0.97 -10.96
CA ASP A 34 2.45 -0.13 -12.11
C ASP A 34 3.02 -0.74 -13.38
N TRP A 35 2.15 -1.19 -14.26
CA TRP A 35 2.47 -1.94 -15.46
C TRP A 35 2.55 -1.06 -16.72
N SER A 36 2.64 0.26 -16.57
CA SER A 36 2.62 1.19 -17.70
C SER A 36 3.82 1.04 -18.64
N VAL A 37 4.97 0.58 -18.13
CA VAL A 37 6.25 0.53 -18.88
C VAL A 37 6.95 -0.83 -18.82
N THR A 38 6.37 -1.83 -18.17
CA THR A 38 7.02 -3.14 -17.99
C THR A 38 6.03 -4.29 -17.98
N GLU A 39 6.52 -5.51 -18.21
CA GLU A 39 5.79 -6.76 -18.05
C GLU A 39 6.36 -7.64 -16.91
N ASP A 40 7.44 -7.19 -16.27
CA ASP A 40 8.08 -7.83 -15.13
C ASP A 40 7.47 -7.38 -13.81
N TYR A 41 7.17 -8.34 -12.91
CA TYR A 41 6.49 -8.05 -11.65
C TYR A 41 7.31 -7.15 -10.73
N ARG A 42 8.60 -7.43 -10.59
CA ARG A 42 9.50 -6.65 -9.73
C ARG A 42 9.61 -5.21 -10.21
N GLN A 43 9.81 -5.03 -11.51
CA GLN A 43 9.90 -3.70 -12.11
C GLN A 43 8.58 -2.93 -11.98
N ALA A 44 7.43 -3.62 -12.15
CA ALA A 44 6.13 -2.98 -11.96
C ALA A 44 5.92 -2.53 -10.51
N CYS A 45 6.28 -3.36 -9.53
CA CYS A 45 6.18 -3.01 -8.11
C CYS A 45 7.10 -1.85 -7.74
N HIS A 46 8.35 -1.88 -8.23
CA HIS A 46 9.30 -0.78 -8.08
C HIS A 46 8.74 0.52 -8.70
N GLN A 47 8.18 0.45 -9.91
CA GLN A 47 7.62 1.59 -10.62
C GLN A 47 6.45 2.24 -9.87
N LEU A 48 5.60 1.43 -9.22
CA LEU A 48 4.49 1.94 -8.40
C LEU A 48 5.00 2.78 -7.22
N ALA A 49 5.99 2.27 -6.50
CA ALA A 49 6.61 2.98 -5.39
C ALA A 49 7.41 4.20 -5.86
N PHE A 50 8.22 4.04 -6.93
CA PHE A 50 9.01 5.13 -7.49
C PHE A 50 8.15 6.34 -7.88
N LYS A 51 7.01 6.11 -8.56
CA LYS A 51 6.08 7.19 -8.91
C LYS A 51 5.53 7.94 -7.71
N LEU A 52 5.30 7.23 -6.59
CA LEU A 52 4.87 7.88 -5.35
C LEU A 52 5.96 8.80 -4.79
N GLY A 53 7.20 8.31 -4.71
CA GLY A 53 8.34 9.11 -4.26
C GLY A 53 8.62 10.31 -5.16
N ASP A 54 8.58 10.12 -6.48
CA ASP A 54 8.74 11.17 -7.48
C ASP A 54 7.64 12.23 -7.37
N CYS A 55 6.38 11.81 -7.24
CA CYS A 55 5.24 12.70 -7.06
C CYS A 55 5.36 13.53 -5.77
N LEU A 56 5.94 12.98 -4.71
CA LEU A 56 6.22 13.68 -3.45
C LEU A 56 7.48 14.54 -3.51
N GLU A 57 8.25 14.45 -4.58
CA GLU A 57 9.55 15.16 -4.71
C GLU A 57 10.46 14.85 -3.51
N LEU A 58 10.62 13.54 -3.18
CA LEU A 58 11.46 13.13 -2.07
C LEU A 58 12.90 13.60 -2.25
N LYS A 59 13.54 13.96 -1.14
CA LYS A 59 14.90 14.53 -1.10
C LYS A 59 15.79 13.77 -0.13
N ALA A 60 17.10 13.87 -0.33
CA ALA A 60 18.10 13.20 0.47
C ALA A 60 18.05 13.57 1.96
N ASP A 61 17.68 14.81 2.28
CA ASP A 61 17.57 15.36 3.63
C ASP A 61 16.18 15.20 4.26
N ASP A 62 15.21 14.59 3.56
CA ASP A 62 13.91 14.30 4.12
C ASP A 62 14.02 13.24 5.22
N ARG A 63 13.36 13.49 6.34
CA ARG A 63 13.03 12.45 7.32
C ARG A 63 11.72 11.81 6.92
N LEU A 64 11.78 10.55 6.51
CA LEU A 64 10.68 9.80 5.94
C LEU A 64 10.05 8.84 6.95
N LEU A 65 8.73 8.66 6.90
CA LEU A 65 8.03 7.55 7.53
C LEU A 65 7.35 6.70 6.45
N GLU A 66 7.73 5.42 6.35
CA GLU A 66 7.03 4.44 5.50
C GLU A 66 6.06 3.61 6.33
N LEU A 67 4.77 3.71 6.02
CA LEU A 67 3.72 2.92 6.65
C LEU A 67 3.47 1.62 5.89
N ALA A 68 3.39 0.50 6.62
CA ALA A 68 3.22 -0.85 6.06
C ALA A 68 4.32 -1.21 5.04
N CYS A 69 5.58 -1.07 5.44
CA CYS A 69 6.75 -1.20 4.56
C CYS A 69 6.99 -2.62 4.00
N GLY A 70 6.25 -3.63 4.48
CA GLY A 70 6.41 -5.01 4.05
C GLY A 70 7.80 -5.55 4.34
N TYR A 71 8.43 -6.17 3.34
CA TYR A 71 9.81 -6.68 3.45
C TYR A 71 10.89 -5.61 3.28
N GLY A 72 10.53 -4.32 3.25
CA GLY A 72 11.47 -3.21 3.17
C GLY A 72 12.02 -2.93 1.78
N ALA A 73 11.36 -3.40 0.72
CA ALA A 73 11.77 -3.07 -0.65
C ALA A 73 11.63 -1.57 -0.96
N GLY A 74 10.60 -0.91 -0.40
CA GLY A 74 10.44 0.54 -0.45
C GLY A 74 11.59 1.27 0.22
N LEU A 75 12.00 0.84 1.42
CA LEU A 75 13.11 1.45 2.18
C LEU A 75 14.41 1.52 1.35
N ARG A 76 14.73 0.43 0.64
CA ARG A 76 15.89 0.39 -0.26
C ARG A 76 15.73 1.33 -1.44
N LEU A 77 14.54 1.37 -2.04
CA LEU A 77 14.23 2.27 -3.16
C LEU A 77 14.39 3.74 -2.75
N TRP A 78 13.91 4.14 -1.55
CA TRP A 78 14.04 5.52 -1.08
C TRP A 78 15.51 5.93 -0.95
N SER A 79 16.37 5.02 -0.45
CA SER A 79 17.82 5.25 -0.37
C SER A 79 18.48 5.28 -1.75
N GLU A 80 18.17 4.32 -2.62
CA GLU A 80 18.86 4.13 -3.90
C GLU A 80 18.46 5.15 -4.96
N SER A 81 17.18 5.55 -5.00
CA SER A 81 16.63 6.40 -6.06
C SER A 81 16.44 7.86 -5.67
N PHE A 82 16.23 8.14 -4.37
CA PHE A 82 15.98 9.47 -3.84
C PHE A 82 17.05 9.92 -2.83
N GLU A 83 18.04 9.05 -2.56
CA GLU A 83 19.13 9.30 -1.61
C GLU A 83 18.66 9.63 -0.18
N VAL A 84 17.42 9.25 0.19
CA VAL A 84 16.86 9.46 1.53
C VAL A 84 17.73 8.76 2.55
N GLN A 85 18.23 9.53 3.55
CA GLN A 85 19.18 9.05 4.55
C GLN A 85 18.52 8.63 5.86
N HIS A 86 17.29 9.11 6.13
CA HIS A 86 16.60 8.89 7.39
C HIS A 86 15.17 8.41 7.15
N CYS A 87 14.88 7.16 7.49
CA CYS A 87 13.58 6.56 7.34
C CYS A 87 13.19 5.75 8.58
N ASP A 88 12.05 6.09 9.17
CA ASP A 88 11.35 5.20 10.10
C ASP A 88 10.34 4.35 9.33
N ALA A 89 10.15 3.11 9.73
CA ALA A 89 9.24 2.19 9.05
C ALA A 89 8.26 1.54 10.02
N LEU A 90 6.99 1.45 9.62
CA LEU A 90 5.95 0.75 10.35
C LEU A 90 5.57 -0.55 9.63
N GLU A 91 5.61 -1.67 10.35
CA GLU A 91 5.13 -2.97 9.87
C GLU A 91 4.66 -3.80 11.07
N TYR A 92 3.61 -4.62 10.92
CA TYR A 92 3.10 -5.45 12.01
C TYR A 92 3.45 -6.94 11.87
N ARG A 93 3.79 -7.40 10.68
CA ARG A 93 4.04 -8.82 10.39
C ARG A 93 5.43 -9.22 10.83
N ARG A 94 5.49 -10.23 11.66
CA ARG A 94 6.74 -10.73 12.23
C ARG A 94 7.73 -11.21 11.16
N GLU A 95 7.25 -11.92 10.15
CA GLU A 95 8.10 -12.41 9.04
C GLU A 95 8.79 -11.27 8.27
N CYS A 96 8.14 -10.11 8.18
CA CYS A 96 8.74 -8.91 7.57
C CYS A 96 9.79 -8.29 8.50
N HIS A 97 9.55 -8.26 9.83
CA HIS A 97 10.54 -7.79 10.79
C HIS A 97 11.81 -8.63 10.75
N ASP A 98 11.65 -9.97 10.87
CA ASP A 98 12.77 -10.91 10.86
C ASP A 98 13.59 -10.76 9.55
N PHE A 99 12.91 -10.50 8.43
CA PHE A 99 13.57 -10.27 7.14
C PHE A 99 14.36 -8.96 7.11
N ILE A 100 13.75 -7.82 7.49
CA ILE A 100 14.39 -6.50 7.51
C ILE A 100 15.58 -6.51 8.49
N GLU A 101 15.43 -7.10 9.68
CA GLU A 101 16.49 -7.16 10.70
C GLU A 101 17.66 -8.05 10.29
N SER A 102 17.44 -9.05 9.41
CA SER A 102 18.53 -9.89 8.88
C SER A 102 19.45 -9.15 7.93
N ASP A 103 18.96 -8.14 7.22
CA ASP A 103 19.73 -7.29 6.30
C ASP A 103 19.08 -5.89 6.25
N PRO A 104 19.31 -5.04 7.28
CA PRO A 104 18.64 -3.77 7.40
C PRO A 104 19.09 -2.78 6.32
N PRO A 105 18.15 -2.04 5.67
CA PRO A 105 18.49 -0.95 4.77
C PRO A 105 19.31 0.13 5.49
N SER A 106 20.28 0.72 4.78
CA SER A 106 21.22 1.68 5.36
C SER A 106 20.59 2.99 5.86
N ASN A 107 19.41 3.32 5.35
CA ASN A 107 18.64 4.51 5.71
C ASN A 107 17.56 4.25 6.78
N LEU A 108 17.48 3.03 7.32
CA LEU A 108 16.49 2.69 8.33
C LEU A 108 16.97 3.13 9.73
N ASP A 109 16.28 4.10 10.32
CA ASP A 109 16.55 4.57 11.68
C ASP A 109 15.80 3.73 12.72
N GLU A 110 14.49 3.47 12.49
CA GLU A 110 13.65 2.69 13.40
C GLU A 110 12.66 1.80 12.64
N LEU A 111 12.52 0.55 13.09
CA LEU A 111 11.45 -0.36 12.69
C LEU A 111 10.39 -0.45 13.78
N ILE A 112 9.24 0.19 13.55
CA ILE A 112 8.11 0.24 14.48
C ILE A 112 7.26 -1.02 14.27
N LYS A 113 7.26 -1.92 15.25
CA LYS A 113 6.64 -3.25 15.18
C LYS A 113 5.25 -3.26 15.81
N MET A 114 4.28 -2.64 15.13
CA MET A 114 2.88 -2.62 15.58
C MET A 114 1.92 -2.48 14.40
N ARG A 115 0.64 -2.67 14.67
CA ARG A 115 -0.42 -2.42 13.69
C ARG A 115 -0.56 -0.92 13.44
N ALA A 116 -0.99 -0.56 12.24
CA ALA A 116 -1.20 0.84 11.88
C ALA A 116 -2.27 1.51 12.76
N GLU A 117 -3.34 0.79 13.10
CA GLU A 117 -4.43 1.27 13.94
C GLU A 117 -3.96 1.60 15.37
N ASP A 118 -3.09 0.73 15.95
CA ASP A 118 -2.51 0.96 17.28
C ASP A 118 -1.54 2.14 17.23
N PHE A 119 -0.75 2.26 16.16
CA PHE A 119 0.16 3.39 15.95
C PHE A 119 -0.62 4.71 15.82
N PHE A 120 -1.64 4.76 14.97
CA PHE A 120 -2.47 5.97 14.85
C PHE A 120 -3.15 6.33 16.17
N SER A 121 -3.69 5.36 16.88
CA SER A 121 -4.30 5.56 18.21
C SER A 121 -3.30 6.16 19.20
N SER A 122 -2.06 5.66 19.24
CA SER A 122 -1.01 6.16 20.12
C SER A 122 -0.55 7.59 19.76
N VAL A 123 -0.54 7.93 18.47
CA VAL A 123 -0.28 9.30 18.02
C VAL A 123 -1.42 10.23 18.44
N LEU A 124 -2.67 9.83 18.21
CA LEU A 124 -3.86 10.62 18.54
C LEU A 124 -4.06 10.82 20.05
N SER A 125 -3.63 9.86 20.88
CA SER A 125 -3.62 9.99 22.36
C SER A 125 -2.46 10.81 22.90
N GLY A 126 -1.46 11.13 22.08
CA GLY A 126 -0.26 11.86 22.46
C GLY A 126 0.87 11.00 23.04
N GLU A 127 0.72 9.68 23.09
CA GLU A 127 1.75 8.76 23.62
C GLU A 127 3.00 8.72 22.73
N CYS A 128 2.86 8.91 21.42
CA CYS A 128 3.94 8.90 20.44
C CYS A 128 4.38 10.28 19.94
N MET A 129 4.16 11.36 20.72
CA MET A 129 4.54 12.73 20.32
C MET A 129 6.04 12.91 20.04
N GLY A 130 6.91 12.06 20.58
CA GLY A 130 8.36 12.09 20.31
C GLY A 130 8.75 11.68 18.89
N LYS A 131 7.83 11.14 18.10
CA LYS A 131 8.04 10.73 16.71
C LYS A 131 7.62 11.78 15.67
N ALA A 132 7.09 12.94 16.06
CA ALA A 132 6.73 14.01 15.15
C ALA A 132 7.94 14.62 14.42
N GLY A 133 7.69 15.28 13.30
CA GLY A 133 8.71 16.04 12.55
C GLY A 133 9.21 15.33 11.30
N TYR A 134 8.35 14.55 10.63
CA TYR A 134 8.63 13.99 9.30
C TYR A 134 8.44 15.05 8.20
N ASP A 135 9.32 15.00 7.21
CA ASP A 135 9.22 15.78 5.98
C ASP A 135 8.27 15.13 4.98
N ALA A 136 8.20 13.78 5.01
CA ALA A 136 7.26 13.03 4.19
C ALA A 136 6.77 11.75 4.89
N ILE A 137 5.53 11.35 4.56
CA ILE A 137 4.94 10.06 4.95
C ILE A 137 4.49 9.36 3.67
N VAL A 138 4.85 8.08 3.52
CA VAL A 138 4.48 7.26 2.37
C VAL A 138 3.76 5.99 2.81
N CYS A 139 2.76 5.55 2.02
CA CYS A 139 2.07 4.28 2.19
C CYS A 139 1.83 3.64 0.83
N VAL A 140 2.72 2.71 0.44
CA VAL A 140 2.67 2.08 -0.88
C VAL A 140 1.68 0.91 -0.86
N ASP A 141 0.58 1.04 -1.62
CA ASP A 141 -0.40 -0.04 -1.87
C ASP A 141 -0.97 -0.71 -0.60
N ALA A 142 -1.16 0.06 0.47
CA ALA A 142 -1.62 -0.49 1.76
C ALA A 142 -2.68 0.33 2.49
N ALA A 143 -2.88 1.63 2.18
CA ALA A 143 -3.77 2.49 2.96
C ALA A 143 -5.24 2.02 2.97
N TYR A 144 -5.68 1.27 1.97
CA TYR A 144 -7.03 0.69 1.90
C TYR A 144 -7.25 -0.51 2.86
N HIS A 145 -6.21 -0.94 3.58
CA HIS A 145 -6.31 -1.93 4.64
C HIS A 145 -6.51 -1.31 6.04
N PHE A 146 -6.34 0.00 6.18
CA PHE A 146 -6.51 0.67 7.47
C PHE A 146 -7.99 0.73 7.86
N ASP A 147 -8.26 0.59 9.16
CA ASP A 147 -9.62 0.56 9.71
C ASP A 147 -10.32 1.93 9.62
N SER A 148 -9.56 3.04 9.54
CA SER A 148 -10.08 4.40 9.45
C SER A 148 -9.16 5.29 8.61
N LEU A 149 -9.69 5.76 7.49
CA LEU A 149 -8.99 6.74 6.65
C LEU A 149 -8.78 8.07 7.41
N ARG A 150 -9.79 8.49 8.18
CA ARG A 150 -9.71 9.74 8.96
C ARG A 150 -8.61 9.67 10.02
N ASP A 151 -8.51 8.59 10.78
CA ASP A 151 -7.47 8.45 11.81
C ASP A 151 -6.07 8.39 11.19
N PHE A 152 -5.93 7.73 10.05
CA PHE A 152 -4.70 7.75 9.27
C PHE A 152 -4.30 9.18 8.85
N LEU A 153 -5.22 9.95 8.26
CA LEU A 153 -4.95 11.33 7.84
C LEU A 153 -4.60 12.21 9.05
N LYS A 154 -5.41 12.15 10.11
CA LYS A 154 -5.22 12.93 11.33
C LYS A 154 -3.89 12.61 12.04
N ALA A 155 -3.56 11.35 12.21
CA ALA A 155 -2.28 10.93 12.78
C ALA A 155 -1.11 11.39 11.90
N SER A 156 -1.22 11.23 10.58
CA SER A 156 -0.20 11.70 9.63
C SER A 156 0.01 13.20 9.71
N ARG A 157 -1.08 13.99 9.87
CA ARG A 157 -0.98 15.45 10.02
C ARG A 157 -0.21 15.85 11.28
N ILE A 158 -0.44 15.15 12.40
CA ILE A 158 0.29 15.38 13.66
C ILE A 158 1.79 15.06 13.53
N LEU A 159 2.11 14.00 12.78
CA LEU A 159 3.48 13.53 12.60
C LEU A 159 4.29 14.40 11.63
N LEU A 160 3.64 15.04 10.66
CA LEU A 160 4.29 15.87 9.65
C LEU A 160 4.69 17.25 10.19
N LYS A 161 5.83 17.75 9.72
CA LYS A 161 6.19 19.16 9.83
C LYS A 161 5.19 20.03 9.07
N PRO A 162 5.05 21.33 9.39
CA PRO A 162 4.40 22.29 8.50
C PRO A 162 5.03 22.23 7.09
N GLY A 163 4.21 22.10 6.05
CA GLY A 163 4.67 21.92 4.69
C GLY A 163 5.15 20.51 4.34
N GLY A 164 5.12 19.57 5.30
CA GLY A 164 5.43 18.16 5.06
C GLY A 164 4.42 17.52 4.09
N ARG A 165 4.78 16.41 3.47
CA ARG A 165 4.04 15.78 2.37
C ARG A 165 3.59 14.38 2.73
N ILE A 166 2.38 14.00 2.28
CA ILE A 166 1.88 12.64 2.40
C ILE A 166 1.56 12.07 1.03
N GLY A 167 1.91 10.80 0.81
CA GLY A 167 1.55 10.09 -0.40
C GLY A 167 1.13 8.65 -0.11
N PHE A 168 0.04 8.21 -0.75
CA PHE A 168 -0.49 6.86 -0.54
C PHE A 168 -1.35 6.39 -1.70
N HIS A 169 -1.58 5.07 -1.76
CA HIS A 169 -2.48 4.46 -2.71
C HIS A 169 -3.76 3.98 -2.01
N LEU A 170 -4.90 4.16 -2.69
CA LEU A 170 -6.23 3.91 -2.13
C LEU A 170 -7.21 3.46 -3.22
N PHE A 171 -8.30 2.79 -2.82
CA PHE A 171 -9.47 2.59 -3.65
C PHE A 171 -10.47 3.73 -3.45
N CYS A 172 -10.88 4.36 -4.57
CA CYS A 172 -11.87 5.43 -4.61
C CYS A 172 -13.18 4.94 -5.24
N LEU A 173 -14.33 5.30 -4.64
CA LEU A 173 -15.64 5.00 -5.24
C LEU A 173 -15.86 5.83 -6.50
N ASN A 174 -16.44 5.21 -7.51
CA ASN A 174 -17.04 5.97 -8.59
C ASN A 174 -18.40 6.52 -8.13
N SER A 175 -18.52 7.84 -8.03
CA SER A 175 -19.73 8.54 -7.55
C SER A 175 -20.99 8.21 -8.36
N GLN A 176 -20.82 7.77 -9.62
CA GLN A 176 -21.93 7.43 -10.51
C GLN A 176 -22.41 5.98 -10.40
N LYS A 177 -21.66 5.12 -9.69
CA LYS A 177 -21.96 3.68 -9.60
C LYS A 177 -21.82 3.16 -8.17
N PRO A 178 -22.92 2.83 -7.49
CA PRO A 178 -22.84 2.27 -6.14
C PRO A 178 -22.15 0.91 -6.16
N LEU A 179 -21.35 0.64 -5.13
CA LEU A 179 -20.66 -0.63 -4.95
C LEU A 179 -21.68 -1.75 -4.70
N ALA A 180 -21.66 -2.79 -5.52
CA ALA A 180 -22.56 -3.93 -5.38
C ALA A 180 -22.34 -4.68 -4.07
N GLY A 181 -23.42 -5.11 -3.41
CA GLY A 181 -23.34 -5.73 -2.07
C GLY A 181 -22.48 -7.01 -2.01
N TRP A 182 -22.44 -7.82 -3.07
CA TRP A 182 -21.57 -8.99 -3.15
C TRP A 182 -20.07 -8.61 -3.23
N LEU A 183 -19.77 -7.46 -3.84
CA LEU A 183 -18.40 -6.95 -3.97
C LEU A 183 -17.86 -6.50 -2.61
N ARG A 184 -18.72 -5.89 -1.77
CA ARG A 184 -18.35 -5.55 -0.38
C ARG A 184 -17.89 -6.78 0.40
N LYS A 185 -18.59 -7.92 0.26
CA LYS A 185 -18.21 -9.19 0.90
C LYS A 185 -16.86 -9.72 0.40
N LEU A 186 -16.53 -9.52 -0.88
CA LEU A 186 -15.22 -9.91 -1.41
C LEU A 186 -14.09 -9.03 -0.86
N PHE A 187 -14.31 -7.73 -0.71
CA PHE A 187 -13.33 -6.85 -0.06
C PHE A 187 -13.15 -7.21 1.41
N GLU A 188 -14.22 -7.50 2.16
CA GLU A 188 -14.14 -7.99 3.55
C GLU A 188 -13.31 -9.28 3.65
N LEU A 189 -13.43 -10.21 2.69
CA LEU A 189 -12.59 -11.42 2.63
C LEU A 189 -11.13 -11.13 2.29
N ALA A 190 -10.86 -10.03 1.62
CA ALA A 190 -9.52 -9.54 1.32
C ALA A 190 -8.96 -8.63 2.45
N GLU A 191 -9.63 -8.57 3.60
CA GLU A 191 -9.28 -7.71 4.74
C GLU A 191 -9.28 -6.21 4.38
N VAL A 192 -10.18 -5.81 3.47
CA VAL A 192 -10.37 -4.42 3.04
C VAL A 192 -11.76 -3.97 3.46
N ASP A 193 -11.85 -2.94 4.31
CA ASP A 193 -13.14 -2.39 4.73
C ASP A 193 -13.68 -1.41 3.68
N SER A 194 -14.57 -1.91 2.84
CA SER A 194 -15.19 -1.09 1.79
C SER A 194 -16.09 0.05 2.31
N ARG A 195 -16.35 0.14 3.62
CA ARG A 195 -17.06 1.27 4.24
C ARG A 195 -16.17 2.50 4.33
N GLU A 196 -14.85 2.29 4.34
CA GLU A 196 -13.86 3.36 4.34
C GLU A 196 -13.58 3.91 2.93
N PHE A 197 -14.13 3.33 1.88
CA PHE A 197 -13.98 3.89 0.55
C PHE A 197 -14.75 5.22 0.41
N ARG A 198 -14.05 6.22 -0.11
CA ARG A 198 -14.59 7.54 -0.43
C ARG A 198 -14.66 7.73 -1.94
N ASN A 199 -15.55 8.56 -2.44
CA ASN A 199 -15.38 9.12 -3.77
C ASN A 199 -14.29 10.22 -3.72
N GLU A 200 -13.86 10.68 -4.89
CA GLU A 200 -12.75 11.63 -4.99
C GLU A 200 -13.04 12.97 -4.27
N GLU A 201 -14.26 13.47 -4.39
CA GLU A 201 -14.68 14.73 -3.74
C GLU A 201 -14.68 14.60 -2.21
N ASP A 202 -15.21 13.48 -1.69
CA ASP A 202 -15.24 13.21 -0.26
C ASP A 202 -13.83 12.97 0.31
N LEU A 203 -12.96 12.30 -0.44
CA LEU A 203 -11.55 12.10 -0.08
C LEU A 203 -10.80 13.43 0.04
N ILE A 204 -10.93 14.30 -0.96
CA ILE A 204 -10.32 15.64 -0.95
C ILE A 204 -10.84 16.46 0.22
N ARG A 205 -12.16 16.45 0.46
CA ARG A 205 -12.76 17.17 1.57
C ARG A 205 -12.27 16.66 2.92
N GLU A 206 -12.24 15.33 3.14
CA GLU A 206 -11.77 14.72 4.39
C GLU A 206 -10.29 15.05 4.65
N ALA A 207 -9.45 15.03 3.63
CA ALA A 207 -8.06 15.47 3.75
C ALA A 207 -7.94 16.97 4.11
N GLN A 208 -8.78 17.82 3.52
CA GLN A 208 -8.80 19.26 3.84
C GLN A 208 -9.31 19.56 5.27
N GLU A 209 -10.28 18.78 5.76
CA GLU A 209 -10.75 18.84 7.14
C GLU A 209 -9.64 18.50 8.15
N GLU A 210 -8.73 17.58 7.78
CA GLU A 210 -7.57 17.21 8.59
C GLU A 210 -6.33 18.09 8.27
N GLU A 211 -6.53 19.33 7.79
CA GLU A 211 -5.52 20.36 7.56
C GLU A 211 -4.47 20.02 6.49
N PHE A 212 -4.84 19.22 5.49
CA PHE A 212 -4.05 19.06 4.28
C PHE A 212 -4.47 20.06 3.19
N GLU A 213 -3.51 20.45 2.35
CA GLU A 213 -3.73 21.28 1.18
C GLU A 213 -3.10 20.67 -0.06
N LYS A 214 -3.37 21.24 -1.24
CA LYS A 214 -2.83 20.76 -2.52
C LYS A 214 -3.08 19.25 -2.72
N VAL A 215 -4.28 18.81 -2.35
CA VAL A 215 -4.66 17.40 -2.48
C VAL A 215 -4.83 17.06 -3.94
N GLU A 216 -4.00 16.17 -4.45
CA GLU A 216 -4.04 15.66 -5.81
C GLU A 216 -4.39 14.17 -5.79
N VAL A 217 -5.30 13.77 -6.68
CA VAL A 217 -5.75 12.38 -6.85
C VAL A 217 -5.50 11.95 -8.28
N VAL A 218 -4.63 10.96 -8.47
CA VAL A 218 -4.22 10.45 -9.78
C VAL A 218 -4.81 9.07 -10.01
N ASP A 219 -5.63 8.91 -11.04
CA ASP A 219 -6.22 7.61 -11.41
C ASP A 219 -5.16 6.69 -12.03
N MET A 220 -4.89 5.57 -11.36
CA MET A 220 -3.95 4.53 -11.78
C MET A 220 -4.65 3.18 -12.07
N THR A 221 -5.95 3.18 -12.23
CA THR A 221 -6.77 1.97 -12.31
C THR A 221 -6.35 1.04 -13.45
N VAL A 222 -6.14 1.58 -14.64
CA VAL A 222 -5.80 0.78 -15.84
C VAL A 222 -4.42 0.15 -15.69
N GLN A 223 -3.41 0.96 -15.34
CA GLN A 223 -2.04 0.50 -15.26
C GLN A 223 -1.79 -0.43 -14.07
N VAL A 224 -2.51 -0.28 -12.95
CA VAL A 224 -2.36 -1.15 -11.78
C VAL A 224 -3.26 -2.38 -11.90
N LEU A 225 -4.58 -2.22 -11.88
CA LEU A 225 -5.51 -3.36 -11.85
C LEU A 225 -5.55 -4.12 -13.16
N GLY A 226 -5.58 -3.41 -14.30
CA GLY A 226 -5.57 -4.01 -15.64
C GLY A 226 -4.23 -4.69 -15.94
N GLY A 227 -3.13 -4.03 -15.57
CA GLY A 227 -1.78 -4.54 -15.74
C GLY A 227 -1.54 -5.79 -14.92
N PHE A 228 -1.86 -5.78 -13.62
CA PHE A 228 -1.75 -6.96 -12.75
C PHE A 228 -2.59 -8.14 -13.25
N ALA A 229 -3.82 -7.90 -13.66
CA ALA A 229 -4.67 -8.96 -14.22
C ALA A 229 -4.06 -9.58 -15.50
N SER A 230 -3.49 -8.76 -16.37
CA SER A 230 -2.81 -9.21 -17.59
C SER A 230 -1.55 -10.01 -17.27
N PHE A 231 -0.77 -9.55 -16.31
CA PHE A 231 0.42 -10.28 -15.82
C PHE A 231 0.06 -11.65 -15.25
N VAL A 232 -0.91 -11.73 -14.33
CA VAL A 232 -1.33 -13.00 -13.70
C VAL A 232 -1.84 -13.99 -14.75
N LYS A 233 -2.50 -13.51 -15.81
CA LYS A 233 -2.91 -14.35 -16.94
C LYS A 233 -1.70 -14.95 -17.67
N ARG A 234 -0.65 -14.14 -17.97
CA ARG A 234 0.58 -14.61 -18.61
C ARG A 234 1.34 -15.59 -17.69
N ARG A 235 1.48 -15.22 -16.41
CA ARG A 235 2.17 -16.04 -15.40
C ARG A 235 1.49 -17.40 -15.21
N SER A 236 0.16 -17.45 -15.28
CA SER A 236 -0.59 -18.71 -15.24
C SER A 236 -0.19 -19.73 -16.31
N VAL A 237 0.31 -19.29 -17.45
CA VAL A 237 0.80 -20.19 -18.52
C VAL A 237 2.16 -20.75 -18.17
N GLN A 238 3.00 -19.98 -17.52
CA GLN A 238 4.39 -20.33 -17.17
C GLN A 238 4.49 -21.28 -15.96
N LEU A 239 3.59 -21.15 -15.00
CA LEU A 239 3.60 -21.97 -13.77
C LEU A 239 3.27 -23.43 -14.06
N GLY A 240 3.96 -24.32 -13.34
CA GLY A 240 3.73 -25.76 -13.35
C GLY A 240 2.40 -26.16 -12.69
N PHE A 241 2.00 -27.41 -12.89
CA PHE A 241 0.74 -27.92 -12.34
C PHE A 241 0.66 -27.84 -10.80
N ARG A 242 1.79 -28.16 -10.12
CA ARG A 242 1.86 -28.14 -8.64
C ARG A 242 1.68 -26.73 -8.07
N GLU A 243 2.29 -25.72 -8.70
CA GLU A 243 2.18 -24.31 -8.28
C GLU A 243 0.75 -23.80 -8.46
N LYS A 244 0.08 -24.20 -9.53
CA LYS A 244 -1.32 -23.83 -9.80
C LYS A 244 -2.31 -24.40 -8.78
N LEU A 245 -1.94 -25.46 -8.06
CA LEU A 245 -2.77 -26.06 -7.00
C LEU A 245 -2.60 -25.36 -5.63
N LYS A 246 -1.57 -24.54 -5.46
CA LYS A 246 -1.34 -23.84 -4.18
C LYS A 246 -2.47 -22.88 -3.87
N PRO A 247 -2.97 -22.83 -2.60
CA PRO A 247 -3.98 -21.85 -2.16
C PRO A 247 -3.57 -20.40 -2.44
N ALA A 248 -2.28 -20.08 -2.26
CA ALA A 248 -1.72 -18.77 -2.55
C ALA A 248 -1.91 -18.36 -4.03
N TRP A 249 -1.77 -19.30 -4.98
CA TRP A 249 -2.04 -19.02 -6.39
C TRP A 249 -3.52 -18.71 -6.66
N TRP A 250 -4.42 -19.38 -5.97
CA TRP A 250 -5.85 -19.10 -6.08
C TRP A 250 -6.19 -17.71 -5.53
N LYS A 251 -5.55 -17.29 -4.42
CA LYS A 251 -5.67 -15.94 -3.87
C LYS A 251 -5.22 -14.90 -4.89
N ILE A 252 -4.04 -15.08 -5.49
CA ILE A 252 -3.50 -14.19 -6.54
C ILE A 252 -4.45 -14.08 -7.73
N ARG A 253 -4.96 -15.20 -8.21
CA ARG A 253 -5.94 -15.22 -9.33
C ARG A 253 -7.24 -14.52 -8.97
N ALA A 254 -7.73 -14.71 -7.75
CA ALA A 254 -8.95 -14.05 -7.26
C ALA A 254 -8.75 -12.52 -7.20
N THR A 255 -7.60 -12.06 -6.69
CA THR A 255 -7.22 -10.63 -6.68
C THR A 255 -7.17 -10.06 -8.10
N ALA A 256 -6.50 -10.75 -9.03
CA ALA A 256 -6.41 -10.33 -10.42
C ALA A 256 -7.78 -10.30 -11.12
N TRP A 257 -8.63 -11.31 -10.87
CA TRP A 257 -10.00 -11.35 -11.38
C TRP A 257 -10.84 -10.20 -10.82
N LEU A 258 -10.76 -9.96 -9.51
CA LEU A 258 -11.47 -8.86 -8.85
C LEU A 258 -11.04 -7.50 -9.40
N GLY A 259 -9.72 -7.26 -9.52
CA GLY A 259 -9.17 -6.03 -10.10
C GLY A 259 -9.66 -5.80 -11.54
N ASN A 260 -9.63 -6.83 -12.38
CA ASN A 260 -10.16 -6.75 -13.74
C ASN A 260 -11.68 -6.50 -13.78
N LYS A 261 -12.43 -7.09 -12.84
CA LYS A 261 -13.87 -6.87 -12.71
C LYS A 261 -14.17 -5.43 -12.29
N VAL A 262 -13.46 -4.92 -11.30
CA VAL A 262 -13.53 -3.52 -10.84
C VAL A 262 -13.28 -2.56 -12.00
N LEU A 263 -12.20 -2.77 -12.75
CA LEU A 263 -11.83 -1.98 -13.93
C LEU A 263 -12.94 -1.98 -15.00
N ARG A 264 -13.43 -3.18 -15.38
CA ARG A 264 -14.44 -3.30 -16.45
C ARG A 264 -15.79 -2.68 -16.11
N GLU A 265 -16.20 -2.81 -14.86
CA GLU A 265 -17.49 -2.29 -14.40
C GLU A 265 -17.41 -0.82 -13.97
N GLY A 266 -16.20 -0.33 -13.66
CA GLY A 266 -15.98 1.05 -13.26
C GLY A 266 -16.63 1.41 -11.92
N TRP A 267 -16.71 0.48 -10.95
CA TRP A 267 -17.25 0.76 -9.61
C TRP A 267 -16.28 1.52 -8.73
N LEU A 268 -14.99 1.23 -8.90
CA LEU A 268 -13.89 1.80 -8.13
C LEU A 268 -12.78 2.24 -9.08
N LYS A 269 -12.03 3.22 -8.60
CA LYS A 269 -10.72 3.60 -9.13
C LYS A 269 -9.65 3.17 -8.15
N TYR A 270 -8.49 2.75 -8.64
CA TYR A 270 -7.26 2.68 -7.86
C TYR A 270 -6.51 3.99 -8.06
N VAL A 271 -6.26 4.71 -7.00
CA VAL A 271 -5.71 6.06 -7.08
C VAL A 271 -4.42 6.21 -6.26
N MET A 272 -3.53 7.07 -6.73
CA MET A 272 -2.43 7.63 -5.97
C MET A 272 -2.86 9.01 -5.49
N VAL A 273 -2.67 9.27 -4.20
CA VAL A 273 -3.01 10.53 -3.54
C VAL A 273 -1.74 11.17 -3.02
N LYS A 274 -1.58 12.47 -3.24
CA LYS A 274 -0.62 13.30 -2.54
C LYS A 274 -1.28 14.52 -1.93
N ALA A 275 -0.73 14.99 -0.80
CA ALA A 275 -1.16 16.23 -0.17
C ALA A 275 -0.01 16.84 0.64
N SER A 276 -0.12 18.13 0.99
CA SER A 276 0.83 18.84 1.86
C SER A 276 0.14 19.23 3.16
N ALA A 277 0.83 19.09 4.30
CA ALA A 277 0.40 19.57 5.60
C ALA A 277 0.47 21.12 5.64
N ARG A 278 -0.57 21.77 6.17
CA ARG A 278 -0.55 23.22 6.43
C ARG A 278 0.40 23.62 7.52
#